data_88773e044399257f039ba68abc857c34
#
_entry.id   88773e044399257f039ba68abc857c34
#
_cell.length_a   1.000
_cell.length_b   1.000
_cell.length_c   1.000
_cell.angle_alpha   90.00
_cell.angle_beta   90.00
_cell.angle_gamma   90.00
#
_symmetry.space_group_name_H-M   'P 1'
#
loop_
_entity.id
_entity.type
_entity.pdbx_description
1 polymer ?
#
loop_
_entity_poly.entity_id
_entity_poly.type
_entity_poly.pdbx_seq_one_letter_code
_entity_poly.pdbx_strand_id
1 'polypeptide(L)'
;MWNYKIIFLISLVIFSCSKTENKNTIPNIVFILADDLGYGEIGILGQKKIETPNIDQLAKNGMILTDHYTGSPVCAPSRSILLTGLHSGNNPIRGNDEWKERGDVWSFEAMFENPELEGQRPLPDSIITLADILKSKGYKTGMFGKWGLGAPNTKSIPNNKGFDFFYGYNLSLIHISEPTRLSV
;
A
#
# COMPACT_ATOMS: atom_id res chain seq x y z
N MET A 1 36.27 60.28 9.69
CA MET A 1 36.05 59.55 8.40
C MET A 1 36.09 58.02 8.51
N TRP A 2 35.95 57.44 9.71
CA TRP A 2 36.12 55.98 9.89
C TRP A 2 34.80 55.24 10.13
N ASN A 3 33.77 55.94 10.53
CA ASN A 3 32.53 55.30 11.06
C ASN A 3 31.55 54.77 9.96
N TYR A 4 31.55 55.30 8.76
CA TYR A 4 30.62 54.85 7.70
C TYR A 4 31.02 53.52 7.04
N LYS A 5 32.33 53.21 7.01
CA LYS A 5 32.84 51.93 6.50
C LYS A 5 32.46 50.78 7.43
N ILE A 6 32.48 50.99 8.75
CA ILE A 6 32.09 49.99 9.74
C ILE A 6 30.57 49.78 9.71
N ILE A 7 29.78 50.84 9.55
CA ILE A 7 28.31 50.73 9.43
C ILE A 7 27.93 50.00 8.17
N PHE A 8 28.63 50.22 7.04
CA PHE A 8 28.38 49.52 5.80
C PHE A 8 28.73 48.02 5.88
N LEU A 9 29.80 47.65 6.57
CA LEU A 9 30.17 46.26 6.82
C LEU A 9 29.17 45.54 7.74
N ILE A 10 28.66 46.19 8.77
CA ILE A 10 27.64 45.64 9.65
C ILE A 10 26.30 45.48 8.96
N SER A 11 25.91 46.38 8.04
CA SER A 11 24.72 46.28 7.21
C SER A 11 24.76 45.08 6.26
N LEU A 12 25.92 44.73 5.70
CA LEU A 12 26.08 43.56 4.82
C LEU A 12 25.92 42.22 5.57
N VAL A 13 26.30 42.16 6.86
CA VAL A 13 26.19 40.93 7.65
C VAL A 13 24.74 40.65 8.06
N ILE A 14 23.91 41.70 8.24
CA ILE A 14 22.51 41.54 8.64
C ILE A 14 21.63 41.01 7.48
N PHE A 15 22.01 41.25 6.23
CA PHE A 15 21.27 40.75 5.04
C PHE A 15 21.58 39.31 4.64
N SER A 16 22.58 38.66 5.28
CA SER A 16 23.02 37.31 4.92
C SER A 16 22.24 36.16 5.55
N CYS A 17 21.23 36.47 6.39
CA CYS A 17 20.42 35.43 7.02
C CYS A 17 19.05 35.30 6.29
N SER A 18 19.06 34.87 5.02
CA SER A 18 17.83 34.35 4.44
C SER A 18 17.57 32.97 5.05
N LYS A 19 16.61 32.88 5.97
CA LYS A 19 15.99 31.62 6.34
C LYS A 19 15.44 31.01 5.05
N THR A 20 16.13 30.04 4.50
CA THR A 20 15.51 29.06 3.62
C THR A 20 14.46 28.37 4.47
N GLU A 21 13.20 28.76 4.32
CA GLU A 21 12.09 27.93 4.77
C GLU A 21 12.22 26.60 4.07
N ASN A 22 12.80 25.65 4.78
CA ASN A 22 12.72 24.25 4.39
C ASN A 22 11.22 23.89 4.52
N LYS A 23 10.46 24.13 3.45
CA LYS A 23 9.14 23.53 3.32
C LYS A 23 9.39 22.04 3.39
N ASN A 24 9.20 21.44 4.54
CA ASN A 24 9.11 19.99 4.69
C ASN A 24 7.93 19.52 3.85
N THR A 25 8.15 19.42 2.55
CA THR A 25 7.18 18.82 1.65
C THR A 25 7.23 17.33 1.89
N ILE A 26 6.15 16.80 2.41
CA ILE A 26 5.97 15.36 2.60
C ILE A 26 6.08 14.71 1.21
N PRO A 27 6.97 13.72 1.00
CA PRO A 27 7.14 13.09 -0.32
C PRO A 27 5.91 12.30 -0.70
N ASN A 28 5.59 12.23 -1.99
CA ASN A 28 4.61 11.27 -2.49
C ASN A 28 5.18 9.85 -2.40
N ILE A 29 4.33 8.91 -2.03
CA ILE A 29 4.69 7.50 -1.89
C ILE A 29 3.86 6.69 -2.88
N VAL A 30 4.53 5.96 -3.77
CA VAL A 30 3.90 4.97 -4.65
C VAL A 30 4.40 3.61 -4.24
N PHE A 31 3.48 2.76 -3.78
CA PHE A 31 3.76 1.37 -3.40
C PHE A 31 3.19 0.44 -4.45
N ILE A 32 4.04 -0.36 -5.09
CA ILE A 32 3.65 -1.32 -6.11
C ILE A 32 3.88 -2.73 -5.56
N LEU A 33 2.79 -3.48 -5.38
CA LEU A 33 2.83 -4.88 -4.95
C LEU A 33 2.45 -5.77 -6.12
N ALA A 34 3.39 -6.55 -6.60
CA ALA A 34 3.12 -7.59 -7.59
C ALA A 34 2.51 -8.82 -6.91
N ASP A 35 1.47 -9.40 -7.53
CA ASP A 35 0.80 -10.60 -7.06
C ASP A 35 1.48 -11.83 -7.69
N ASP A 36 1.97 -12.73 -6.86
CA ASP A 36 2.63 -13.98 -7.24
C ASP A 36 3.87 -13.83 -8.16
N LEU A 37 4.55 -12.69 -8.13
CA LEU A 37 5.79 -12.47 -8.87
C LEU A 37 6.97 -13.12 -8.12
N GLY A 38 7.57 -14.13 -8.75
CA GLY A 38 8.72 -14.84 -8.20
C GLY A 38 10.03 -14.03 -8.27
N TYR A 39 10.94 -14.30 -7.34
CA TYR A 39 12.25 -13.64 -7.26
C TYR A 39 13.04 -13.69 -8.60
N GLY A 40 13.03 -14.84 -9.28
CA GLY A 40 13.74 -15.06 -10.53
C GLY A 40 13.01 -14.55 -11.79
N GLU A 41 11.95 -13.76 -11.67
CA GLU A 41 11.15 -13.30 -12.81
C GLU A 41 11.47 -11.85 -13.25
N ILE A 42 12.42 -11.21 -12.58
CA ILE A 42 12.85 -9.83 -12.87
C ILE A 42 14.26 -9.86 -13.50
N GLY A 43 14.48 -9.07 -14.55
CA GLY A 43 15.73 -9.05 -15.33
C GLY A 43 16.96 -8.78 -14.49
N ILE A 44 16.92 -7.78 -13.60
CA ILE A 44 18.06 -7.44 -12.73
C ILE A 44 18.43 -8.55 -11.74
N LEU A 45 17.50 -9.47 -11.45
CA LEU A 45 17.72 -10.64 -10.60
C LEU A 45 18.12 -11.90 -11.40
N GLY A 46 18.36 -11.76 -12.71
CA GLY A 46 18.90 -12.82 -13.56
C GLY A 46 17.95 -13.46 -14.55
N GLN A 47 16.71 -12.99 -14.65
CA GLN A 47 15.73 -13.43 -15.64
C GLN A 47 16.18 -13.01 -17.05
N LYS A 48 16.09 -13.95 -18.02
CA LYS A 48 16.58 -13.74 -19.41
C LYS A 48 15.51 -13.99 -20.48
N LYS A 49 14.32 -14.53 -20.12
CA LYS A 49 13.27 -14.89 -21.07
C LYS A 49 12.28 -13.77 -21.28
N ILE A 50 12.07 -12.93 -20.26
CA ILE A 50 11.17 -11.79 -20.27
C ILE A 50 11.96 -10.54 -19.92
N GLU A 51 11.73 -9.45 -20.62
CA GLU A 51 12.39 -8.18 -20.34
C GLU A 51 11.57 -7.35 -19.36
N THR A 52 12.22 -6.82 -18.33
CA THR A 52 11.61 -5.94 -17.32
C THR A 52 12.35 -4.59 -17.23
N PRO A 53 12.51 -3.86 -18.35
CA PRO A 53 13.44 -2.73 -18.42
C PRO A 53 13.12 -1.62 -17.45
N ASN A 54 11.84 -1.34 -17.20
CA ASN A 54 11.45 -0.26 -16.30
C ASN A 54 11.67 -0.63 -14.82
N ILE A 55 11.41 -1.89 -14.45
CA ILE A 55 11.69 -2.40 -13.10
C ILE A 55 13.21 -2.44 -12.87
N ASP A 56 13.95 -2.92 -13.85
CA ASP A 56 15.41 -2.96 -13.80
C ASP A 56 16.01 -1.56 -13.68
N GLN A 57 15.44 -0.57 -14.38
CA GLN A 57 15.89 0.81 -14.28
C GLN A 57 15.56 1.42 -12.92
N LEU A 58 14.38 1.13 -12.37
CA LEU A 58 14.03 1.53 -11.01
C LEU A 58 15.00 0.97 -9.98
N ALA A 59 15.33 -0.30 -10.11
CA ALA A 59 16.29 -0.98 -9.25
C ALA A 59 17.71 -0.40 -9.36
N LYS A 60 18.17 -0.07 -10.57
CA LYS A 60 19.49 0.58 -10.81
C LYS A 60 19.57 1.98 -10.20
N ASN A 61 18.47 2.70 -10.15
CA ASN A 61 18.41 4.07 -9.61
C ASN A 61 18.08 4.11 -8.11
N GLY A 62 17.76 2.98 -7.51
CA GLY A 62 17.32 2.88 -6.14
C GLY A 62 18.11 1.86 -5.32
N MET A 63 17.40 1.18 -4.43
CA MET A 63 17.96 0.14 -3.56
C MET A 63 17.26 -1.19 -3.85
N ILE A 64 18.04 -2.26 -3.94
CA ILE A 64 17.54 -3.63 -4.04
C ILE A 64 17.70 -4.31 -2.68
N LEU A 65 16.61 -4.84 -2.15
CA LEU A 65 16.61 -5.63 -0.92
C LEU A 65 16.54 -7.11 -1.31
N THR A 66 17.68 -7.78 -1.38
CA THR A 66 17.78 -9.18 -1.87
C THR A 66 17.19 -10.21 -0.90
N ASP A 67 17.18 -9.88 0.38
CA ASP A 67 16.69 -10.75 1.47
C ASP A 67 15.40 -10.23 2.10
N HIS A 68 14.55 -9.61 1.31
CA HIS A 68 13.22 -9.17 1.73
C HIS A 68 12.18 -10.24 1.40
N TYR A 69 11.52 -10.75 2.42
CA TYR A 69 10.53 -11.83 2.31
C TYR A 69 9.13 -11.33 2.64
N THR A 70 8.14 -11.86 1.93
CA THR A 70 6.74 -11.67 2.32
C THR A 70 6.43 -12.43 3.61
N GLY A 71 5.52 -11.91 4.41
CA GLY A 71 5.15 -12.52 5.69
C GLY A 71 4.34 -13.83 5.59
N SER A 72 3.84 -14.14 4.39
CA SER A 72 3.10 -15.37 4.08
C SER A 72 3.15 -15.65 2.58
N PRO A 73 3.17 -16.92 2.15
CA PRO A 73 3.05 -17.30 0.75
C PRO A 73 1.62 -17.18 0.20
N VAL A 74 0.64 -16.89 1.04
CA VAL A 74 -0.79 -16.81 0.68
C VAL A 74 -1.24 -15.36 0.65
N CYS A 75 -2.07 -15.01 -0.33
CA CYS A 75 -2.43 -13.62 -0.68
C CYS A 75 -3.00 -12.80 0.49
N ALA A 76 -4.11 -13.23 1.11
CA ALA A 76 -4.77 -12.43 2.14
C ALA A 76 -3.90 -12.27 3.41
N PRO A 77 -3.27 -13.33 3.95
CA PRO A 77 -2.34 -13.17 5.06
C PRO A 77 -1.15 -12.26 4.74
N SER A 78 -0.55 -12.39 3.55
CA SER A 78 0.56 -11.54 3.11
C SER A 78 0.16 -10.06 3.06
N ARG A 79 -1.00 -9.75 2.47
CA ARG A 79 -1.56 -8.39 2.43
C ARG A 79 -1.86 -7.83 3.80
N SER A 80 -2.44 -8.66 4.67
CA SER A 80 -2.71 -8.28 6.05
C SER A 80 -1.42 -7.94 6.80
N ILE A 81 -0.39 -8.78 6.70
CA ILE A 81 0.91 -8.55 7.32
C ILE A 81 1.53 -7.24 6.80
N LEU A 82 1.52 -7.03 5.48
CA LEU A 82 2.05 -5.82 4.87
C LEU A 82 1.35 -4.57 5.37
N LEU A 83 0.01 -4.56 5.38
CA LEU A 83 -0.77 -3.38 5.73
C LEU A 83 -0.79 -3.09 7.22
N THR A 84 -0.65 -4.11 8.07
CA THR A 84 -0.76 -3.96 9.53
C THR A 84 0.58 -3.93 10.23
N GLY A 85 1.66 -4.40 9.59
CA GLY A 85 2.97 -4.59 10.22
C GLY A 85 2.99 -5.71 11.27
N LEU A 86 1.93 -6.49 11.40
CA LEU A 86 1.86 -7.59 12.37
C LEU A 86 2.65 -8.79 11.86
N HIS A 87 3.43 -9.40 12.74
CA HIS A 87 4.09 -10.68 12.44
C HIS A 87 3.06 -11.78 12.17
N SER A 88 3.39 -12.75 11.31
CA SER A 88 2.51 -13.87 10.93
C SER A 88 1.89 -14.60 12.15
N GLY A 89 2.62 -14.70 13.25
CA GLY A 89 2.12 -15.27 14.51
C GLY A 89 0.96 -14.52 15.15
N ASN A 90 0.89 -13.21 14.98
CA ASN A 90 -0.11 -12.31 15.57
C ASN A 90 -1.12 -11.77 14.54
N ASN A 91 -0.97 -12.14 13.27
CA ASN A 91 -1.86 -11.70 12.22
C ASN A 91 -3.23 -12.41 12.34
N PRO A 92 -4.37 -11.68 12.34
CA PRO A 92 -5.69 -12.30 12.43
C PRO A 92 -6.10 -13.05 11.15
N ILE A 93 -5.51 -12.71 10.01
CA ILE A 93 -5.80 -13.36 8.74
C ILE A 93 -4.80 -14.49 8.53
N ARG A 94 -5.28 -15.73 8.52
CA ARG A 94 -4.44 -16.94 8.49
C ARG A 94 -4.41 -17.65 7.13
N GLY A 95 -5.43 -17.40 6.30
CA GLY A 95 -5.62 -18.00 4.98
C GLY A 95 -6.45 -17.11 4.08
N ASN A 96 -6.75 -17.61 2.91
CA ASN A 96 -7.72 -17.00 1.99
C ASN A 96 -9.16 -17.42 2.37
N ASP A 97 -9.43 -17.46 3.66
CA ASP A 97 -10.74 -17.85 4.17
C ASP A 97 -11.82 -16.89 3.67
N GLU A 98 -12.89 -17.45 3.23
CA GLU A 98 -14.05 -16.70 2.79
C GLU A 98 -14.88 -16.22 3.98
N TRP A 99 -15.72 -15.22 3.72
CA TRP A 99 -16.54 -14.62 4.75
C TRP A 99 -17.84 -15.38 4.95
N LYS A 100 -18.10 -15.81 6.18
CA LYS A 100 -19.36 -16.37 6.72
C LYS A 100 -20.03 -17.47 5.87
N GLU A 101 -21.14 -17.07 5.22
CA GLU A 101 -22.17 -17.96 4.68
C GLU A 101 -21.68 -18.80 3.50
N ARG A 102 -20.56 -18.45 2.92
CA ARG A 102 -19.92 -19.29 1.89
C ARG A 102 -19.13 -20.46 2.46
N GLY A 103 -18.73 -20.38 3.74
CA GLY A 103 -17.87 -21.36 4.36
C GLY A 103 -16.51 -21.46 3.67
N ASP A 104 -15.96 -22.66 3.64
CA ASP A 104 -14.65 -22.93 3.03
C ASP A 104 -14.77 -23.35 1.53
N VAL A 105 -15.96 -23.29 0.96
CA VAL A 105 -16.23 -23.75 -0.40
C VAL A 105 -16.52 -22.56 -1.30
N TRP A 106 -15.78 -22.47 -2.41
CA TRP A 106 -16.05 -21.53 -3.47
C TRP A 106 -17.38 -21.80 -4.15
N SER A 107 -18.33 -20.91 -3.96
CA SER A 107 -19.62 -20.96 -4.63
C SER A 107 -19.86 -19.67 -5.40
N PHE A 108 -19.65 -19.73 -6.71
CA PHE A 108 -19.98 -18.61 -7.61
C PHE A 108 -21.49 -18.33 -7.61
N GLU A 109 -22.30 -19.37 -7.50
CA GLU A 109 -23.76 -19.22 -7.45
C GLU A 109 -24.17 -18.35 -6.27
N ALA A 110 -23.65 -18.62 -5.08
CA ALA A 110 -23.93 -17.80 -3.89
C ALA A 110 -23.47 -16.33 -4.08
N MET A 111 -22.37 -16.07 -4.79
CA MET A 111 -21.92 -14.71 -5.09
C MET A 111 -22.84 -14.00 -6.09
N PHE A 112 -23.34 -14.72 -7.09
CA PHE A 112 -24.30 -14.15 -8.06
C PHE A 112 -25.66 -13.84 -7.42
N GLU A 113 -26.10 -14.70 -6.50
CA GLU A 113 -27.35 -14.49 -5.74
C GLU A 113 -27.21 -13.37 -4.72
N ASN A 114 -26.06 -13.24 -4.08
CA ASN A 114 -25.76 -12.20 -3.09
C ASN A 114 -24.33 -11.64 -3.25
N PRO A 115 -24.15 -10.59 -4.06
CA PRO A 115 -22.85 -9.94 -4.26
C PRO A 115 -22.19 -9.41 -2.98
N GLU A 116 -22.96 -9.25 -1.90
CA GLU A 116 -22.44 -8.82 -0.59
C GLU A 116 -21.56 -9.88 0.08
N LEU A 117 -21.65 -11.12 -0.39
CA LEU A 117 -20.77 -12.20 0.04
C LEU A 117 -19.39 -12.18 -0.66
N GLU A 118 -19.19 -11.29 -1.64
CA GLU A 118 -17.90 -11.15 -2.30
C GLU A 118 -16.86 -10.60 -1.32
N GLY A 119 -15.92 -11.42 -0.94
CA GLY A 119 -14.82 -10.99 -0.09
C GLY A 119 -14.33 -12.07 0.85
N GLN A 120 -13.24 -11.75 1.50
CA GLN A 120 -12.59 -12.64 2.44
C GLN A 120 -12.77 -12.16 3.88
N ARG A 121 -12.22 -12.94 4.80
CA ARG A 121 -12.29 -12.63 6.23
C ARG A 121 -11.86 -11.18 6.50
N PRO A 122 -12.70 -10.38 7.16
CA PRO A 122 -12.38 -8.99 7.43
C PRO A 122 -11.29 -8.84 8.50
N LEU A 123 -10.51 -7.80 8.38
CA LEU A 123 -9.67 -7.34 9.48
C LEU A 123 -10.54 -6.88 10.65
N PRO A 124 -10.17 -7.20 11.90
CA PRO A 124 -10.83 -6.64 13.07
C PRO A 124 -10.83 -5.10 13.05
N ASP A 125 -11.89 -4.50 13.60
CA ASP A 125 -12.06 -3.04 13.60
C ASP A 125 -10.92 -2.31 14.32
N SER A 126 -10.37 -2.94 15.37
CA SER A 126 -9.27 -2.39 16.17
C SER A 126 -7.92 -2.37 15.46
N ILE A 127 -7.78 -3.05 14.32
CA ILE A 127 -6.53 -3.11 13.57
C ILE A 127 -6.35 -1.83 12.74
N ILE A 128 -5.24 -1.14 13.02
CA ILE A 128 -4.79 0.04 12.28
C ILE A 128 -3.92 -0.41 11.11
N THR A 129 -4.12 0.20 9.95
CA THR A 129 -3.34 -0.09 8.75
C THR A 129 -2.29 0.98 8.46
N LEU A 130 -1.35 0.67 7.58
CA LEU A 130 -0.40 1.65 7.04
C LEU A 130 -1.12 2.87 6.43
N ALA A 131 -2.26 2.65 5.76
CA ALA A 131 -3.05 3.74 5.18
C ALA A 131 -3.65 4.65 6.25
N ASP A 132 -4.15 4.10 7.37
CA ASP A 132 -4.62 4.89 8.51
C ASP A 132 -3.50 5.77 9.09
N ILE A 133 -2.30 5.20 9.23
CA ILE A 133 -1.12 5.93 9.73
C ILE A 133 -0.75 7.07 8.78
N LEU A 134 -0.65 6.80 7.48
CA LEU A 134 -0.32 7.81 6.48
C LEU A 134 -1.37 8.93 6.44
N LYS A 135 -2.65 8.56 6.47
CA LYS A 135 -3.76 9.51 6.53
C LYS A 135 -3.68 10.41 7.77
N SER A 136 -3.32 9.85 8.94
CA SER A 136 -3.11 10.64 10.16
C SER A 136 -1.95 11.63 10.06
N LYS A 137 -1.04 11.44 9.10
CA LYS A 137 0.07 12.35 8.78
C LYS A 137 -0.24 13.32 7.64
N GLY A 138 -1.50 13.40 7.20
CA GLY A 138 -1.96 14.33 6.19
C GLY A 138 -1.82 13.85 4.74
N TYR A 139 -1.47 12.59 4.53
CA TYR A 139 -1.48 12.02 3.18
C TYR A 139 -2.91 11.83 2.67
N LYS A 140 -3.09 12.03 1.35
CA LYS A 140 -4.21 11.48 0.61
C LYS A 140 -3.84 10.07 0.19
N THR A 141 -4.75 9.11 0.43
CA THR A 141 -4.47 7.70 0.28
C THR A 141 -5.37 7.08 -0.79
N GLY A 142 -4.78 6.34 -1.70
CA GLY A 142 -5.52 5.62 -2.75
C GLY A 142 -5.01 4.20 -2.90
N MET A 143 -5.91 3.28 -3.19
CA MET A 143 -5.58 1.89 -3.48
C MET A 143 -6.23 1.44 -4.78
N PHE A 144 -5.47 0.72 -5.58
CA PHE A 144 -5.90 0.14 -6.84
C PHE A 144 -5.60 -1.36 -6.86
N GLY A 145 -6.58 -2.18 -7.26
CA GLY A 145 -6.39 -3.61 -7.42
C GLY A 145 -7.03 -4.46 -6.32
N LYS A 146 -6.36 -5.50 -5.90
CA LYS A 146 -6.86 -6.56 -5.05
C LYS A 146 -6.85 -6.18 -3.57
N TRP A 147 -8.01 -6.22 -2.88
CA TRP A 147 -8.11 -6.00 -1.44
C TRP A 147 -7.91 -7.28 -0.63
N GLY A 148 -8.88 -8.19 -0.66
CA GLY A 148 -8.79 -9.52 -0.04
C GLY A 148 -8.82 -9.54 1.49
N LEU A 149 -9.28 -8.48 2.16
CA LEU A 149 -9.29 -8.35 3.62
C LEU A 149 -10.64 -7.88 4.16
N GLY A 150 -11.73 -8.19 3.48
CA GLY A 150 -13.09 -7.90 3.91
C GLY A 150 -14.07 -7.85 2.76
N ALA A 151 -15.32 -8.23 3.04
CA ALA A 151 -16.45 -8.14 2.11
C ALA A 151 -17.07 -6.73 2.13
N PRO A 152 -17.85 -6.33 1.10
CA PRO A 152 -18.46 -5.01 1.00
C PRO A 152 -19.26 -4.57 2.22
N ASN A 153 -19.98 -5.48 2.86
CA ASN A 153 -20.81 -5.21 4.05
C ASN A 153 -20.06 -5.29 5.38
N THR A 154 -18.73 -5.43 5.34
CA THR A 154 -17.93 -5.41 6.56
C THR A 154 -17.36 -4.02 6.81
N LYS A 155 -16.95 -3.76 8.05
CA LYS A 155 -16.19 -2.53 8.36
C LYS A 155 -14.77 -2.56 7.81
N SER A 156 -14.33 -3.68 7.24
CA SER A 156 -12.98 -3.86 6.69
C SER A 156 -12.91 -3.64 5.18
N ILE A 157 -13.74 -2.77 4.64
CA ILE A 157 -13.55 -2.26 3.28
C ILE A 157 -12.38 -1.26 3.25
N PRO A 158 -11.69 -1.09 2.12
CA PRO A 158 -10.53 -0.20 2.03
C PRO A 158 -10.78 1.21 2.54
N ASN A 159 -11.95 1.78 2.25
CA ASN A 159 -12.29 3.15 2.67
C ASN A 159 -12.41 3.30 4.19
N ASN A 160 -12.76 2.24 4.90
CA ASN A 160 -12.79 2.21 6.37
C ASN A 160 -11.45 1.82 7.00
N LYS A 161 -10.46 1.44 6.17
CA LYS A 161 -9.11 1.06 6.56
C LYS A 161 -8.06 2.05 6.03
N GLY A 162 -8.42 3.33 6.05
CA GLY A 162 -7.50 4.44 5.81
C GLY A 162 -7.35 4.90 4.36
N PHE A 163 -7.98 4.24 3.37
CA PHE A 163 -7.92 4.68 1.98
C PHE A 163 -9.04 5.67 1.65
N ASP A 164 -8.69 6.87 1.18
CA ASP A 164 -9.64 7.88 0.71
C ASP A 164 -10.30 7.46 -0.60
N PHE A 165 -9.57 6.68 -1.43
CA PHE A 165 -10.04 6.19 -2.71
C PHE A 165 -9.68 4.71 -2.87
N PHE A 166 -10.62 3.93 -3.42
CA PHE A 166 -10.42 2.53 -3.79
C PHE A 166 -11.02 2.24 -5.16
N TYR A 167 -10.24 1.54 -5.99
CA TYR A 167 -10.70 0.97 -7.24
C TYR A 167 -10.09 -0.42 -7.43
N GLY A 168 -10.92 -1.45 -7.38
CA GLY A 168 -10.43 -2.82 -7.44
C GLY A 168 -11.50 -3.84 -7.06
N TYR A 169 -11.06 -4.99 -6.60
CA TYR A 169 -11.92 -6.10 -6.21
C TYR A 169 -11.57 -6.63 -4.81
N ASN A 170 -12.59 -7.21 -4.14
CA ASN A 170 -12.47 -7.62 -2.74
C ASN A 170 -11.98 -9.04 -2.54
N LEU A 171 -11.87 -9.84 -3.60
CA LEU A 171 -11.40 -11.22 -3.54
C LEU A 171 -9.88 -11.32 -3.58
N SER A 172 -9.35 -12.40 -3.03
CA SER A 172 -7.91 -12.73 -3.05
C SER A 172 -7.53 -13.74 -4.12
N LEU A 173 -8.47 -14.49 -4.69
CA LEU A 173 -8.20 -15.51 -5.69
C LEU A 173 -8.52 -15.03 -7.11
N ILE A 174 -7.83 -15.65 -8.09
CA ILE A 174 -7.86 -15.33 -9.51
C ILE A 174 -9.19 -15.80 -10.11
N HIS A 175 -10.23 -15.02 -9.95
CA HIS A 175 -11.42 -15.17 -10.79
C HIS A 175 -11.85 -13.78 -11.24
N ILE A 176 -12.07 -13.65 -12.53
CA ILE A 176 -12.47 -12.46 -13.24
C ILE A 176 -13.89 -12.11 -12.79
N SER A 177 -14.01 -11.33 -11.76
CA SER A 177 -15.21 -10.54 -11.53
C SER A 177 -14.93 -9.12 -11.98
N GLU A 178 -15.86 -8.47 -12.63
CA GLU A 178 -15.74 -7.08 -13.02
C GLU A 178 -15.39 -6.22 -11.79
N PRO A 179 -14.54 -5.20 -11.94
CA PRO A 179 -14.15 -4.36 -10.82
C PRO A 179 -15.38 -3.70 -10.19
N THR A 180 -15.68 -4.08 -8.97
CA THR A 180 -16.76 -3.48 -8.21
C THR A 180 -16.37 -2.04 -7.88
N ARG A 181 -16.98 -1.08 -8.56
CA ARG A 181 -16.87 0.33 -8.19
C ARG A 181 -17.58 0.54 -6.86
N LEU A 182 -16.84 0.60 -5.77
CA LEU A 182 -17.34 1.23 -4.56
C LEU A 182 -17.24 2.74 -4.80
N SER A 183 -18.31 3.32 -5.36
CA SER A 183 -18.45 4.77 -5.45
C SER A 183 -18.78 5.31 -4.05
N VAL A 184 -17.91 6.13 -3.55
CA VAL A 184 -18.20 6.98 -2.40
C VAL A 184 -18.88 8.25 -2.88
#